data_8b1350f1c36f1d66bb6369e15edfe62e
#
_entry.id   8b1350f1c36f1d66bb6369e15edfe62e
#
_cell.length_a   1.000
_cell.length_b   1.000
_cell.length_c   1.000
_cell.angle_alpha   90.00
_cell.angle_beta   90.00
_cell.angle_gamma   90.00
#
_symmetry.space_group_name_H-M   'P 1'
#
loop_
_entity.id
_entity.type
_entity.pdbx_description
1 polymer ?
#
loop_
_entity_poly.entity_id
_entity_poly.type
_entity_poly.pdbx_seq_one_letter_code
_entity_poly.pdbx_strand_id
1 'polypeptide(L)'
;MSKNIGVLGCGWLGLPLAEYLLKSGHRVSGSSTSKSKISMLNSKKITPYLLKVSKDGIDGDLGFFDELDLIIIAIPPRLKSNPKKRFDLMIKQCKKVCIDHNIREVIFISSTSVYGNLSGVLTEESQLLPESISGKQLVSCENLLVNTPEFSTTILRMGGLIGADRHPIFQLSKKTFVDNPNGRVNLIHLTDCIQIINSLINRKIVNNVYNCVTPYHPSRNKYYNQIADQLGCKRAVFKGINTINRQVSSDKFIRDFAYQFKVKNLLILS
;
A
#
# COMPACT_ATOMS: atom_id res chain seq x y z
N MET A 1 23.52 -1.55 -6.85
CA MET A 1 23.78 -0.23 -7.47
C MET A 1 22.83 0.79 -6.90
N SER A 2 23.26 2.05 -6.74
CA SER A 2 22.36 3.14 -6.36
C SER A 2 21.37 3.43 -7.49
N LYS A 3 20.10 3.69 -7.16
CA LYS A 3 19.05 4.10 -8.10
C LYS A 3 18.51 5.46 -7.75
N ASN A 4 17.98 6.18 -8.75
CA ASN A 4 17.15 7.37 -8.56
C ASN A 4 15.70 6.94 -8.39
N ILE A 5 15.14 7.10 -7.20
CA ILE A 5 13.81 6.58 -6.86
C ILE A 5 12.85 7.71 -6.53
N GLY A 6 11.75 7.79 -7.28
CA GLY A 6 10.64 8.69 -6.97
C GLY A 6 9.62 8.01 -6.05
N VAL A 7 9.34 8.62 -4.88
CA VAL A 7 8.23 8.20 -4.01
C VAL A 7 7.07 9.18 -4.19
N LEU A 8 6.12 8.81 -5.05
CA LEU A 8 4.93 9.61 -5.30
C LEU A 8 3.93 9.43 -4.15
N GLY A 9 3.95 10.37 -3.21
CA GLY A 9 3.12 10.39 -2.03
C GLY A 9 3.84 10.01 -0.74
N CYS A 10 4.63 10.91 -0.18
CA CYS A 10 5.28 10.78 1.13
C CYS A 10 4.27 10.96 2.29
N GLY A 11 3.31 10.02 2.34
CA GLY A 11 2.34 9.85 3.42
C GLY A 11 2.84 8.88 4.49
N TRP A 12 1.91 8.17 5.13
CA TRP A 12 2.20 7.24 6.24
C TRP A 12 3.15 6.10 5.85
N LEU A 13 3.01 5.54 4.65
CA LEU A 13 3.94 4.53 4.12
C LEU A 13 5.12 5.18 3.38
N GLY A 14 4.83 6.16 2.52
CA GLY A 14 5.82 6.70 1.59
C GLY A 14 6.95 7.47 2.26
N LEU A 15 6.71 8.18 3.37
CA LEU A 15 7.76 8.90 4.08
C LEU A 15 8.77 7.96 4.77
N PRO A 16 8.36 7.00 5.63
CA PRO A 16 9.32 6.06 6.22
C PRO A 16 10.03 5.19 5.16
N LEU A 17 9.35 4.87 4.06
CA LEU A 17 9.97 4.18 2.93
C LEU A 17 11.08 5.04 2.29
N ALA A 18 10.80 6.31 2.00
CA ALA A 18 11.78 7.23 1.43
C ALA A 18 13.02 7.38 2.32
N GLU A 19 12.82 7.52 3.64
CA GLU A 19 13.91 7.56 4.62
C GLU A 19 14.73 6.26 4.63
N TYR A 20 14.06 5.12 4.56
CA TYR A 20 14.74 3.81 4.51
C TYR A 20 15.58 3.67 3.24
N LEU A 21 15.01 4.00 2.06
CA LEU A 21 15.69 3.91 0.78
C LEU A 21 16.91 4.85 0.70
N LEU A 22 16.80 6.04 1.25
CA LEU A 22 17.92 6.96 1.36
C LEU A 22 19.06 6.38 2.21
N LYS A 23 18.72 5.79 3.38
CA LYS A 23 19.69 5.10 4.24
C LYS A 23 20.31 3.87 3.57
N SER A 24 19.60 3.26 2.63
CA SER A 24 20.08 2.12 1.82
C SER A 24 20.97 2.54 0.65
N GLY A 25 21.28 3.84 0.52
CA GLY A 25 22.23 4.37 -0.48
C GLY A 25 21.61 4.75 -1.83
N HIS A 26 20.28 4.87 -1.92
CA HIS A 26 19.60 5.37 -3.11
C HIS A 26 19.48 6.91 -3.08
N ARG A 27 19.34 7.53 -4.25
CA ARG A 27 18.88 8.92 -4.36
C ARG A 27 17.35 8.92 -4.37
N VAL A 28 16.73 9.72 -3.51
CA VAL A 28 15.27 9.67 -3.32
C VAL A 28 14.64 11.04 -3.50
N SER A 29 13.72 11.11 -4.45
CA SER A 29 12.77 12.21 -4.65
C SER A 29 11.44 11.87 -3.99
N GLY A 30 10.91 12.77 -3.15
CA GLY A 30 9.67 12.57 -2.42
C GLY A 30 8.63 13.63 -2.73
N SER A 31 7.39 13.24 -3.03
CA SER A 31 6.31 14.19 -3.30
C SER A 31 5.32 14.35 -2.15
N SER A 32 4.79 15.55 -2.01
CA SER A 32 3.68 15.87 -1.10
C SER A 32 2.75 16.91 -1.72
N THR A 33 1.47 16.89 -1.32
CA THR A 33 0.50 17.95 -1.63
C THR A 33 0.49 19.08 -0.60
N SER A 34 1.26 18.95 0.48
CA SER A 34 1.31 19.91 1.59
C SER A 34 2.63 20.66 1.60
N LYS A 35 2.58 21.98 1.54
CA LYS A 35 3.76 22.86 1.64
C LYS A 35 4.53 22.63 2.94
N SER A 36 3.85 22.41 4.06
CA SER A 36 4.50 22.17 5.37
C SER A 36 5.35 20.89 5.40
N LYS A 37 5.03 19.89 4.55
CA LYS A 37 5.82 18.67 4.45
C LYS A 37 7.07 18.80 3.59
N ILE A 38 7.16 19.80 2.74
CA ILE A 38 8.33 20.03 1.87
C ILE A 38 9.58 20.31 2.72
N SER A 39 9.47 21.20 3.71
CA SER A 39 10.58 21.50 4.63
C SER A 39 11.01 20.25 5.42
N MET A 40 10.04 19.43 5.87
CA MET A 40 10.31 18.17 6.57
C MET A 40 11.03 17.16 5.66
N LEU A 41 10.62 16.99 4.39
CA LEU A 41 11.33 16.12 3.44
C LEU A 41 12.78 16.58 3.26
N ASN A 42 12.98 17.88 3.06
CA ASN A 42 14.31 18.46 2.89
C ASN A 42 15.19 18.23 4.13
N SER A 43 14.67 18.43 5.35
CA SER A 43 15.42 18.17 6.59
C SER A 43 15.85 16.70 6.74
N LYS A 44 15.15 15.78 6.09
CA LYS A 44 15.45 14.34 6.03
C LYS A 44 16.34 13.96 4.83
N LYS A 45 16.87 14.94 4.09
CA LYS A 45 17.69 14.76 2.89
C LYS A 45 16.98 14.04 1.73
N ILE A 46 15.65 14.06 1.72
CA ILE A 46 14.82 13.61 0.61
C ILE A 46 14.60 14.82 -0.29
N THR A 47 14.91 14.72 -1.59
CA THR A 47 14.64 15.81 -2.54
C THR A 47 13.14 16.06 -2.63
N PRO A 48 12.64 17.22 -2.17
CA PRO A 48 11.20 17.41 -1.98
C PRO A 48 10.53 18.03 -3.21
N TYR A 49 9.34 17.57 -3.53
CA TYR A 49 8.52 18.12 -4.62
C TYR A 49 7.09 18.35 -4.17
N LEU A 50 6.59 19.57 -4.43
CA LEU A 50 5.18 19.89 -4.21
C LEU A 50 4.39 19.46 -5.45
N LEU A 51 3.68 18.34 -5.36
CA LEU A 51 2.92 17.75 -6.47
C LEU A 51 1.50 17.39 -6.05
N LYS A 52 0.55 17.67 -6.93
CA LYS A 52 -0.85 17.29 -6.77
C LYS A 52 -1.33 16.58 -8.02
N VAL A 53 -1.57 15.27 -7.90
CA VAL A 53 -2.19 14.48 -8.97
C VAL A 53 -3.71 14.66 -8.91
N SER A 54 -4.31 15.00 -10.04
CA SER A 54 -5.76 15.10 -10.24
C SER A 54 -6.22 14.20 -11.40
N LYS A 55 -7.51 14.13 -11.66
CA LYS A 55 -8.05 13.41 -12.83
C LYS A 55 -7.68 14.11 -14.17
N ASP A 56 -7.40 15.40 -14.11
CA ASP A 56 -7.18 16.25 -15.29
C ASP A 56 -5.69 16.45 -15.57
N GLY A 57 -4.79 16.18 -14.60
CA GLY A 57 -3.35 16.36 -14.78
C GLY A 57 -2.58 16.28 -13.46
N ILE A 58 -1.31 16.64 -13.54
CA ILE A 58 -0.41 16.76 -12.37
C ILE A 58 0.01 18.22 -12.27
N ASP A 59 -0.36 18.86 -11.16
CA ASP A 59 0.02 20.23 -10.85
C ASP A 59 1.27 20.24 -9.97
N GLY A 60 2.19 21.18 -10.23
CA GLY A 60 3.39 21.39 -9.43
C GLY A 60 4.67 21.18 -10.22
N ASP A 61 5.77 20.87 -9.54
CA ASP A 61 7.09 20.73 -10.13
C ASP A 61 7.28 19.33 -10.74
N LEU A 62 7.16 19.22 -12.05
CA LEU A 62 7.33 17.99 -12.81
C LEU A 62 8.78 17.48 -12.86
N GLY A 63 9.78 18.27 -12.46
CA GLY A 63 11.16 17.82 -12.27
C GLY A 63 11.28 16.65 -11.30
N PHE A 64 10.21 16.35 -10.53
CA PHE A 64 10.10 15.12 -9.75
C PHE A 64 10.31 13.85 -10.57
N PHE A 65 9.90 13.85 -11.83
CA PHE A 65 9.94 12.68 -12.70
C PHE A 65 11.24 12.54 -13.50
N ASP A 66 12.09 13.59 -13.46
CA ASP A 66 13.32 13.59 -14.24
C ASP A 66 14.33 12.57 -13.70
N GLU A 67 14.99 11.87 -14.61
CA GLU A 67 16.07 10.91 -14.32
C GLU A 67 15.71 9.79 -13.33
N LEU A 68 14.44 9.46 -13.14
CA LEU A 68 14.05 8.37 -12.29
C LEU A 68 14.30 7.01 -12.96
N ASP A 69 15.01 6.11 -12.26
CA ASP A 69 15.09 4.70 -12.62
C ASP A 69 13.81 3.95 -12.26
N LEU A 70 13.17 4.36 -11.15
CA LEU A 70 12.01 3.71 -10.55
C LEU A 70 11.07 4.75 -9.93
N ILE A 71 9.77 4.57 -10.12
CA ILE A 71 8.75 5.28 -9.36
C ILE A 71 7.92 4.33 -8.48
N ILE A 72 7.69 4.73 -7.24
CA ILE A 72 6.80 4.05 -6.29
C ILE A 72 5.56 4.90 -6.13
N ILE A 73 4.42 4.44 -6.66
CA ILE A 73 3.15 5.13 -6.56
C ILE A 73 2.47 4.70 -5.25
N ALA A 74 2.60 5.56 -4.21
CA ALA A 74 2.10 5.31 -2.85
C ALA A 74 0.95 6.24 -2.44
N ILE A 75 0.32 6.94 -3.40
CA ILE A 75 -0.85 7.79 -3.15
C ILE A 75 -2.09 6.92 -2.91
N PRO A 76 -2.85 7.15 -1.81
CA PRO A 76 -4.04 6.36 -1.52
C PRO A 76 -5.28 6.87 -2.28
N PRO A 77 -6.24 5.98 -2.61
CA PRO A 77 -7.50 6.38 -3.26
C PRO A 77 -8.29 7.41 -2.45
N ARG A 78 -8.40 7.25 -1.11
CA ARG A 78 -9.18 8.11 -0.20
C ARG A 78 -10.66 8.28 -0.60
N LEU A 79 -11.26 7.25 -1.18
CA LEU A 79 -12.65 7.32 -1.70
C LEU A 79 -13.71 7.26 -0.60
N LYS A 80 -13.36 6.86 0.63
CA LYS A 80 -14.29 6.95 1.79
C LYS A 80 -14.62 8.40 2.14
N SER A 81 -13.63 9.29 2.06
CA SER A 81 -13.81 10.72 2.33
C SER A 81 -14.22 11.52 1.10
N ASN A 82 -14.01 11.01 -0.10
CA ASN A 82 -14.40 11.63 -1.37
C ASN A 82 -14.82 10.57 -2.39
N PRO A 83 -16.08 10.07 -2.34
CA PRO A 83 -16.57 9.02 -3.23
C PRO A 83 -16.58 9.40 -4.71
N LYS A 84 -16.67 10.70 -5.03
CA LYS A 84 -16.67 11.19 -6.42
C LYS A 84 -15.28 11.27 -7.05
N LYS A 85 -14.23 11.03 -6.27
CA LYS A 85 -12.85 11.09 -6.76
C LYS A 85 -12.60 9.96 -7.76
N ARG A 86 -12.03 10.30 -8.89
CA ARG A 86 -11.64 9.36 -9.95
C ARG A 86 -10.15 9.04 -9.79
N PHE A 87 -9.86 8.10 -8.89
CA PHE A 87 -8.49 7.67 -8.62
C PHE A 87 -7.88 6.94 -9.83
N ASP A 88 -8.69 6.18 -10.56
CA ASP A 88 -8.32 5.54 -11.81
C ASP A 88 -7.79 6.55 -12.86
N LEU A 89 -8.46 7.69 -13.00
CA LEU A 89 -8.00 8.75 -13.92
C LEU A 89 -6.72 9.44 -13.40
N MET A 90 -6.55 9.55 -12.08
CA MET A 90 -5.31 10.07 -11.50
C MET A 90 -4.12 9.16 -11.85
N ILE A 91 -4.29 7.84 -11.75
CA ILE A 91 -3.23 6.88 -12.12
C ILE A 91 -2.99 6.89 -13.63
N LYS A 92 -4.01 7.18 -14.45
CA LYS A 92 -3.84 7.41 -15.90
C LYS A 92 -2.91 8.60 -16.17
N GLN A 93 -3.01 9.69 -15.40
CA GLN A 93 -2.07 10.82 -15.53
C GLN A 93 -0.65 10.41 -15.09
N CYS A 94 -0.52 9.65 -14.00
CA CYS A 94 0.79 9.13 -13.58
C CYS A 94 1.42 8.26 -14.68
N LYS A 95 0.64 7.35 -15.30
CA LYS A 95 1.09 6.54 -16.44
C LYS A 95 1.64 7.41 -17.56
N LYS A 96 0.87 8.44 -17.97
CA LYS A 96 1.28 9.35 -19.06
C LYS A 96 2.64 9.99 -18.76
N VAL A 97 2.79 10.58 -17.59
CA VAL A 97 4.05 11.25 -17.21
C VAL A 97 5.20 10.27 -17.08
N CYS A 98 4.98 9.04 -16.60
CA CYS A 98 6.01 8.01 -16.58
C CYS A 98 6.54 7.68 -17.99
N ILE A 99 5.66 7.63 -18.98
CA ILE A 99 6.04 7.42 -20.38
C ILE A 99 6.80 8.63 -20.92
N ASP A 100 6.27 9.84 -20.73
CA ASP A 100 6.87 11.09 -21.21
C ASP A 100 8.30 11.32 -20.66
N HIS A 101 8.58 10.86 -19.43
CA HIS A 101 9.90 10.95 -18.78
C HIS A 101 10.73 9.65 -18.89
N ASN A 102 10.32 8.67 -19.70
CA ASN A 102 11.03 7.41 -19.92
C ASN A 102 11.33 6.59 -18.64
N ILE A 103 10.45 6.65 -17.63
CA ILE A 103 10.57 5.84 -16.41
C ILE A 103 10.27 4.38 -16.76
N ARG A 104 11.20 3.47 -16.48
CA ARG A 104 11.14 2.07 -16.92
C ARG A 104 10.62 1.09 -15.87
N GLU A 105 10.63 1.47 -14.60
CA GLU A 105 10.20 0.61 -13.50
C GLU A 105 9.14 1.30 -12.65
N VAL A 106 8.03 0.62 -12.39
CA VAL A 106 6.90 1.13 -11.58
C VAL A 106 6.56 0.13 -10.49
N ILE A 107 6.50 0.57 -9.23
CA ILE A 107 5.87 -0.18 -8.14
C ILE A 107 4.57 0.53 -7.78
N PHE A 108 3.44 -0.19 -7.87
CA PHE A 108 2.13 0.36 -7.49
C PHE A 108 1.62 -0.26 -6.19
N ILE A 109 1.34 0.58 -5.21
CA ILE A 109 0.76 0.16 -3.93
C ILE A 109 -0.75 0.03 -4.09
N SER A 110 -1.20 -1.20 -4.28
CA SER A 110 -2.61 -1.61 -4.35
C SER A 110 -3.11 -2.14 -3.01
N SER A 111 -4.22 -2.84 -2.98
CA SER A 111 -4.84 -3.37 -1.76
C SER A 111 -5.54 -4.70 -2.00
N THR A 112 -5.56 -5.57 -0.99
CA THR A 112 -6.38 -6.79 -0.98
C THR A 112 -7.90 -6.55 -1.06
N SER A 113 -8.34 -5.29 -1.04
CA SER A 113 -9.74 -4.92 -1.30
C SER A 113 -10.23 -5.22 -2.72
N VAL A 114 -9.32 -5.49 -3.65
CA VAL A 114 -9.62 -5.93 -5.03
C VAL A 114 -10.33 -7.29 -5.07
N TYR A 115 -10.17 -8.12 -4.03
CA TYR A 115 -10.83 -9.43 -3.93
C TYR A 115 -12.29 -9.37 -3.47
N GLY A 116 -12.75 -8.21 -2.97
CA GLY A 116 -14.11 -8.06 -2.43
C GLY A 116 -14.39 -8.98 -1.23
N ASN A 117 -15.55 -9.64 -1.25
CA ASN A 117 -16.03 -10.50 -0.16
C ASN A 117 -15.82 -12.00 -0.43
N LEU A 118 -14.89 -12.37 -1.28
CA LEU A 118 -14.55 -13.78 -1.49
C LEU A 118 -14.08 -14.42 -0.18
N SER A 119 -14.49 -15.68 0.03
CA SER A 119 -14.06 -16.54 1.14
C SER A 119 -13.02 -17.56 0.66
N GLY A 120 -12.30 -18.18 1.62
CA GLY A 120 -11.27 -19.15 1.35
C GLY A 120 -9.87 -18.56 1.36
N VAL A 121 -8.91 -19.34 0.88
CA VAL A 121 -7.53 -18.90 0.70
C VAL A 121 -7.43 -18.23 -0.67
N LEU A 122 -7.06 -16.94 -0.67
CA LEU A 122 -6.93 -16.13 -1.89
C LEU A 122 -5.46 -15.91 -2.23
N THR A 123 -5.14 -16.20 -3.48
CA THR A 123 -3.83 -15.97 -4.11
C THR A 123 -3.93 -14.87 -5.15
N GLU A 124 -2.82 -14.57 -5.81
CA GLU A 124 -2.78 -13.58 -6.89
C GLU A 124 -3.60 -13.99 -8.12
N GLU A 125 -3.82 -15.28 -8.31
CA GLU A 125 -4.64 -15.89 -9.39
C GLU A 125 -6.14 -15.90 -9.07
N SER A 126 -6.52 -15.59 -7.82
CA SER A 126 -7.93 -15.54 -7.41
C SER A 126 -8.68 -14.44 -8.16
N GLN A 127 -9.93 -14.71 -8.49
CA GLN A 127 -10.79 -13.76 -9.19
C GLN A 127 -10.90 -12.44 -8.43
N LEU A 128 -10.89 -11.33 -9.16
CA LEU A 128 -11.09 -10.00 -8.60
C LEU A 128 -12.58 -9.63 -8.65
N LEU A 129 -13.22 -9.56 -7.49
CA LEU A 129 -14.64 -9.22 -7.34
C LEU A 129 -14.84 -8.03 -6.37
N PRO A 130 -14.29 -6.86 -6.68
CA PRO A 130 -14.36 -5.73 -5.78
C PRO A 130 -15.78 -5.19 -5.66
N GLU A 131 -16.28 -5.04 -4.44
CA GLU A 131 -17.57 -4.45 -4.15
C GLU A 131 -17.47 -2.95 -3.88
N SER A 132 -16.41 -2.55 -3.19
CA SER A 132 -16.20 -1.14 -2.86
C SER A 132 -15.75 -0.31 -4.08
N ILE A 133 -16.13 0.96 -4.11
CA ILE A 133 -15.67 1.90 -5.14
C ILE A 133 -14.13 1.95 -5.20
N SER A 134 -13.46 1.89 -4.04
CA SER A 134 -11.99 1.83 -3.98
C SER A 134 -11.43 0.58 -4.63
N GLY A 135 -12.02 -0.60 -4.35
CA GLY A 135 -11.58 -1.85 -4.95
C GLY A 135 -11.75 -1.85 -6.47
N LYS A 136 -12.90 -1.39 -6.96
CA LYS A 136 -13.18 -1.28 -8.41
C LYS A 136 -12.18 -0.38 -9.13
N GLN A 137 -11.90 0.80 -8.58
CA GLN A 137 -10.91 1.71 -9.17
C GLN A 137 -9.47 1.16 -9.06
N LEU A 138 -9.12 0.43 -7.98
CA LEU A 138 -7.82 -0.21 -7.87
C LEU A 138 -7.63 -1.29 -8.94
N VAL A 139 -8.63 -2.13 -9.21
CA VAL A 139 -8.57 -3.11 -10.31
C VAL A 139 -8.34 -2.41 -11.65
N SER A 140 -9.04 -1.31 -11.91
CA SER A 140 -8.83 -0.52 -13.12
C SER A 140 -7.39 0.04 -13.20
N CYS A 141 -6.82 0.48 -12.06
CA CYS A 141 -5.43 0.96 -12.00
C CYS A 141 -4.42 -0.17 -12.24
N GLU A 142 -4.62 -1.34 -11.61
CA GLU A 142 -3.76 -2.51 -11.82
C GLU A 142 -3.72 -2.91 -13.28
N ASN A 143 -4.89 -3.07 -13.91
CA ASN A 143 -4.99 -3.41 -15.34
C ASN A 143 -4.35 -2.35 -16.25
N LEU A 144 -4.55 -1.06 -15.94
CA LEU A 144 -3.95 0.04 -16.69
C LEU A 144 -2.43 -0.03 -16.69
N LEU A 145 -1.82 -0.26 -15.51
CA LEU A 145 -0.36 -0.23 -15.36
C LEU A 145 0.31 -1.49 -15.90
N VAL A 146 -0.26 -2.68 -15.63
CA VAL A 146 0.31 -3.96 -16.10
C VAL A 146 0.27 -4.07 -17.63
N ASN A 147 -0.78 -3.53 -18.28
CA ASN A 147 -0.92 -3.55 -19.73
C ASN A 147 -0.22 -2.36 -20.43
N THR A 148 0.75 -1.72 -19.78
CA THR A 148 1.54 -0.64 -20.35
C THR A 148 2.92 -1.18 -20.75
N PRO A 149 3.22 -1.31 -22.06
CA PRO A 149 4.46 -1.96 -22.51
C PRO A 149 5.71 -1.08 -22.33
N GLU A 150 5.53 0.23 -22.12
CA GLU A 150 6.63 1.19 -22.01
C GLU A 150 7.43 1.06 -20.72
N PHE A 151 6.87 0.41 -19.69
CA PHE A 151 7.55 0.15 -18.41
C PHE A 151 7.13 -1.18 -17.79
N SER A 152 7.97 -1.72 -16.93
CA SER A 152 7.63 -2.91 -16.12
C SER A 152 6.93 -2.48 -14.84
N THR A 153 5.83 -3.16 -14.48
CA THR A 153 5.04 -2.85 -13.29
C THR A 153 5.01 -4.00 -12.30
N THR A 154 5.37 -3.75 -11.05
CA THR A 154 5.03 -4.66 -9.94
C THR A 154 3.90 -4.09 -9.11
N ILE A 155 2.81 -4.85 -9.00
CA ILE A 155 1.65 -4.52 -8.17
C ILE A 155 1.81 -5.16 -6.78
N LEU A 156 1.66 -4.38 -5.72
CA LEU A 156 1.66 -4.86 -4.34
C LEU A 156 0.27 -4.71 -3.73
N ARG A 157 -0.48 -5.81 -3.62
CA ARG A 157 -1.79 -5.86 -2.96
C ARG A 157 -1.60 -5.95 -1.47
N MET A 158 -1.45 -4.79 -0.82
CA MET A 158 -1.24 -4.69 0.62
C MET A 158 -2.47 -5.10 1.42
N GLY A 159 -2.27 -5.85 2.50
CA GLY A 159 -3.26 -6.04 3.55
C GLY A 159 -3.60 -4.75 4.30
N GLY A 160 -4.41 -4.85 5.35
CA GLY A 160 -4.65 -3.69 6.21
C GLY A 160 -3.34 -3.23 6.85
N LEU A 161 -2.96 -1.98 6.61
CA LEU A 161 -1.70 -1.42 7.09
C LEU A 161 -1.75 -1.12 8.59
N ILE A 162 -0.78 -1.63 9.34
CA ILE A 162 -0.60 -1.36 10.77
C ILE A 162 0.83 -0.90 11.07
N GLY A 163 1.00 -0.18 12.19
CA GLY A 163 2.28 0.33 12.70
C GLY A 163 2.03 1.17 13.95
N ALA A 164 3.06 1.81 14.49
CA ALA A 164 3.06 2.46 15.80
C ALA A 164 1.85 3.38 16.07
N ASP A 165 1.49 4.22 15.09
CA ASP A 165 0.42 5.22 15.21
C ASP A 165 -0.84 4.85 14.43
N ARG A 166 -0.86 3.65 13.81
CA ARG A 166 -1.95 3.22 12.93
C ARG A 166 -2.36 1.80 13.22
N HIS A 167 -3.58 1.66 13.73
CA HIS A 167 -4.19 0.35 13.92
C HIS A 167 -5.72 0.43 13.69
N PRO A 168 -6.36 -0.57 13.03
CA PRO A 168 -7.80 -0.57 12.79
C PRO A 168 -8.64 -0.51 14.06
N ILE A 169 -8.12 -0.99 15.21
CA ILE A 169 -8.83 -0.99 16.49
C ILE A 169 -9.33 0.40 16.89
N PHE A 170 -8.55 1.46 16.63
CA PHE A 170 -8.95 2.85 16.95
C PHE A 170 -10.23 3.32 16.24
N GLN A 171 -10.55 2.70 15.11
CA GLN A 171 -11.80 2.97 14.38
C GLN A 171 -12.89 1.95 14.74
N LEU A 172 -12.52 0.68 14.96
CA LEU A 172 -13.48 -0.37 15.28
C LEU A 172 -14.10 -0.17 16.66
N SER A 173 -13.32 0.29 17.64
CA SER A 173 -13.79 0.58 19.01
C SER A 173 -14.81 1.73 19.10
N LYS A 174 -14.86 2.58 18.07
CA LYS A 174 -15.83 3.71 17.98
C LYS A 174 -17.17 3.29 17.37
N LYS A 175 -17.27 2.09 16.79
CA LYS A 175 -18.51 1.59 16.20
C LYS A 175 -19.43 1.01 17.28
N THR A 176 -20.74 1.09 17.05
CA THR A 176 -21.75 0.46 17.91
C THR A 176 -21.57 -1.06 17.92
N PHE A 177 -21.33 -1.65 16.74
CA PHE A 177 -20.95 -3.05 16.58
C PHE A 177 -20.13 -3.26 15.30
N VAL A 178 -19.44 -4.37 15.24
CA VAL A 178 -18.60 -4.81 14.11
C VAL A 178 -19.03 -6.21 13.70
N ASP A 179 -19.29 -6.41 12.42
CA ASP A 179 -19.69 -7.71 11.89
C ASP A 179 -18.50 -8.68 11.76
N ASN A 180 -18.84 -9.95 11.52
CA ASN A 180 -17.92 -11.01 11.16
C ASN A 180 -16.83 -11.25 12.23
N PRO A 181 -17.19 -11.64 13.46
CA PRO A 181 -16.27 -11.87 14.58
C PRO A 181 -15.21 -12.93 14.31
N ASN A 182 -15.55 -14.00 13.60
CA ASN A 182 -14.65 -15.12 13.33
C ASN A 182 -13.91 -15.01 11.99
N GLY A 183 -14.18 -13.96 11.20
CA GLY A 183 -13.42 -13.69 9.97
C GLY A 183 -11.94 -13.51 10.26
N ARG A 184 -11.10 -13.88 9.33
CA ARG A 184 -9.65 -13.78 9.48
C ARG A 184 -9.15 -12.34 9.30
N VAL A 185 -8.17 -11.92 10.09
CA VAL A 185 -7.46 -10.67 9.83
C VAL A 185 -6.47 -10.88 8.68
N ASN A 186 -6.33 -9.85 7.83
CA ASN A 186 -5.36 -9.81 6.74
C ASN A 186 -4.64 -8.46 6.83
N LEU A 187 -3.59 -8.42 7.64
CA LEU A 187 -2.85 -7.21 7.98
C LEU A 187 -1.39 -7.33 7.59
N ILE A 188 -0.73 -6.20 7.48
CA ILE A 188 0.72 -6.11 7.28
C ILE A 188 1.29 -4.93 8.07
N HIS A 189 2.43 -5.14 8.71
CA HIS A 189 3.12 -4.11 9.45
C HIS A 189 3.95 -3.21 8.54
N LEU A 190 4.08 -1.92 8.88
CA LEU A 190 4.87 -0.93 8.13
C LEU A 190 6.29 -1.42 7.82
N THR A 191 6.94 -2.06 8.78
CA THR A 191 8.29 -2.63 8.62
C THR A 191 8.33 -3.62 7.45
N ASP A 192 7.36 -4.54 7.37
CA ASP A 192 7.31 -5.52 6.28
C ASP A 192 6.93 -4.88 4.95
N CYS A 193 6.06 -3.85 4.94
CA CYS A 193 5.80 -3.08 3.71
C CYS A 193 7.10 -2.50 3.13
N ILE A 194 7.93 -1.88 3.97
CA ILE A 194 9.22 -1.28 3.55
C ILE A 194 10.19 -2.37 3.08
N GLN A 195 10.32 -3.48 3.82
CA GLN A 195 11.26 -4.55 3.47
C GLN A 195 10.86 -5.29 2.19
N ILE A 196 9.56 -5.51 1.94
CA ILE A 196 9.03 -6.09 0.71
C ILE A 196 9.40 -5.19 -0.48
N ILE A 197 9.16 -3.89 -0.38
CA ILE A 197 9.50 -2.94 -1.45
C ILE A 197 11.02 -2.91 -1.68
N ASN A 198 11.82 -2.87 -0.62
CA ASN A 198 13.27 -2.93 -0.72
C ASN A 198 13.77 -4.23 -1.39
N SER A 199 13.16 -5.37 -1.08
CA SER A 199 13.50 -6.65 -1.71
C SER A 199 13.25 -6.64 -3.22
N LEU A 200 12.19 -5.96 -3.68
CA LEU A 200 11.92 -5.76 -5.10
C LEU A 200 12.96 -4.87 -5.77
N ILE A 201 13.33 -3.76 -5.13
CA ILE A 201 14.29 -2.77 -5.68
C ILE A 201 15.66 -3.41 -5.90
N ASN A 202 16.07 -4.33 -5.01
CA ASN A 202 17.34 -5.06 -5.11
C ASN A 202 17.35 -6.15 -6.18
N ARG A 203 16.22 -6.40 -6.84
CA ARG A 203 16.09 -7.30 -7.99
C ARG A 203 15.58 -6.51 -9.20
N LYS A 204 15.58 -7.13 -10.36
CA LYS A 204 14.98 -6.53 -11.56
C LYS A 204 13.45 -6.50 -11.38
N ILE A 205 12.84 -5.30 -11.50
CA ILE A 205 11.39 -5.15 -11.53
C ILE A 205 10.83 -5.79 -12.80
N VAL A 206 9.83 -6.64 -12.64
CA VAL A 206 9.15 -7.34 -13.73
C VAL A 206 7.65 -7.18 -13.57
N ASN A 207 6.91 -7.35 -14.66
CA ASN A 207 5.45 -7.35 -14.62
C ASN A 207 4.96 -8.51 -13.75
N ASN A 208 4.55 -8.19 -12.53
CA ASN A 208 4.07 -9.18 -11.57
C ASN A 208 3.11 -8.56 -10.54
N VAL A 209 2.33 -9.42 -9.91
CA VAL A 209 1.43 -9.06 -8.82
C VAL A 209 1.81 -9.90 -7.60
N TYR A 210 1.86 -9.26 -6.42
CA TYR A 210 2.11 -9.92 -5.15
C TYR A 210 1.12 -9.48 -4.08
N ASN A 211 0.59 -10.45 -3.35
CA ASN A 211 -0.08 -10.19 -2.10
C ASN A 211 0.94 -9.93 -1.00
N CYS A 212 0.68 -8.91 -0.20
CA CYS A 212 1.54 -8.51 0.90
C CYS A 212 0.73 -8.49 2.20
N VAL A 213 0.66 -9.65 2.84
CA VAL A 213 -0.09 -9.90 4.08
C VAL A 213 0.76 -10.76 4.98
N THR A 214 0.89 -10.41 6.26
CA THR A 214 1.60 -11.25 7.23
C THR A 214 0.90 -12.59 7.35
N PRO A 215 1.61 -13.75 7.28
CA PRO A 215 1.02 -15.09 7.33
C PRO A 215 0.59 -15.45 8.77
N TYR A 216 -0.19 -14.59 9.38
CA TYR A 216 -0.80 -14.75 10.70
C TYR A 216 -2.23 -14.21 10.64
N HIS A 217 -3.20 -15.13 10.67
CA HIS A 217 -4.61 -14.84 10.39
C HIS A 217 -5.52 -15.23 11.56
N PRO A 218 -5.40 -14.65 12.75
CA PRO A 218 -6.31 -14.91 13.85
C PRO A 218 -7.72 -14.40 13.54
N SER A 219 -8.72 -14.84 14.31
CA SER A 219 -10.06 -14.29 14.18
C SER A 219 -10.11 -12.82 14.60
N ARG A 220 -10.97 -12.04 13.94
CA ARG A 220 -11.09 -10.59 14.16
C ARG A 220 -11.42 -10.24 15.59
N ASN A 221 -12.37 -10.94 16.20
CA ASN A 221 -12.79 -10.70 17.58
C ASN A 221 -11.63 -10.91 18.55
N LYS A 222 -10.95 -12.08 18.46
CA LYS A 222 -9.80 -12.39 19.32
C LYS A 222 -8.69 -11.35 19.15
N TYR A 223 -8.28 -11.10 17.92
CA TYR A 223 -7.16 -10.22 17.60
C TYR A 223 -7.41 -8.78 18.06
N TYR A 224 -8.50 -8.17 17.59
CA TYR A 224 -8.74 -6.75 17.87
C TYR A 224 -9.00 -6.46 19.34
N ASN A 225 -9.64 -7.38 20.07
CA ASN A 225 -9.86 -7.19 21.49
C ASN A 225 -8.59 -7.39 22.32
N GLN A 226 -7.71 -8.32 21.94
CA GLN A 226 -6.40 -8.46 22.56
C GLN A 226 -5.52 -7.22 22.33
N ILE A 227 -5.55 -6.65 21.13
CA ILE A 227 -4.86 -5.40 20.85
C ILE A 227 -5.48 -4.22 21.62
N ALA A 228 -6.81 -4.17 21.75
CA ALA A 228 -7.47 -3.14 22.57
C ALA A 228 -6.98 -3.16 24.01
N ASP A 229 -6.85 -4.36 24.61
CA ASP A 229 -6.35 -4.53 25.97
C ASP A 229 -4.88 -4.04 26.09
N GLN A 230 -4.02 -4.41 25.16
CA GLN A 230 -2.62 -4.00 25.15
C GLN A 230 -2.46 -2.47 25.00
N LEU A 231 -3.33 -1.83 24.22
CA LEU A 231 -3.29 -0.38 23.99
C LEU A 231 -4.08 0.43 25.02
N GLY A 232 -4.72 -0.23 25.99
CA GLY A 232 -5.59 0.44 26.98
C GLY A 232 -6.78 1.18 26.34
N CYS A 233 -7.28 0.72 25.20
CA CYS A 233 -8.40 1.34 24.52
C CYS A 233 -9.68 0.47 24.60
N LYS A 234 -10.83 1.07 24.31
CA LYS A 234 -12.12 0.37 24.33
C LYS A 234 -12.11 -0.82 23.37
N ARG A 235 -12.54 -1.99 23.84
CA ARG A 235 -12.75 -3.17 22.99
C ARG A 235 -13.83 -2.93 21.94
N ALA A 236 -13.64 -3.55 20.76
CA ALA A 236 -14.67 -3.55 19.73
C ALA A 236 -15.78 -4.55 20.09
N VAL A 237 -17.03 -4.14 19.93
CA VAL A 237 -18.19 -5.02 20.14
C VAL A 237 -18.49 -5.77 18.85
N PHE A 238 -18.22 -7.07 18.83
CA PHE A 238 -18.49 -7.91 17.68
C PHE A 238 -19.88 -8.57 17.81
N LYS A 239 -20.69 -8.45 16.75
CA LYS A 239 -22.00 -9.09 16.63
C LYS A 239 -22.19 -9.61 15.21
N GLY A 240 -23.20 -10.45 15.01
CA GLY A 240 -23.61 -10.91 13.68
C GLY A 240 -23.02 -12.26 13.27
N ILE A 241 -23.43 -12.70 12.10
CA ILE A 241 -23.09 -14.01 11.52
C ILE A 241 -21.77 -13.87 10.76
N ASN A 242 -20.96 -14.94 10.80
CA ASN A 242 -19.74 -15.02 9.99
C ASN A 242 -20.10 -15.26 8.52
N THR A 243 -19.98 -14.24 7.71
CA THR A 243 -20.32 -14.32 6.29
C THR A 243 -19.08 -14.46 5.39
N ILE A 244 -17.91 -14.01 5.86
CA ILE A 244 -16.69 -13.97 5.06
C ILE A 244 -15.54 -14.54 5.87
N ASN A 245 -14.98 -15.66 5.41
CA ASN A 245 -13.76 -16.25 5.97
C ASN A 245 -12.64 -16.20 4.92
N ARG A 246 -12.04 -15.03 4.76
CA ARG A 246 -11.01 -14.76 3.77
C ARG A 246 -9.63 -14.77 4.40
N GLN A 247 -8.73 -15.55 3.82
CA GLN A 247 -7.31 -15.56 4.13
C GLN A 247 -6.52 -15.23 2.84
N VAL A 248 -5.80 -14.14 2.82
CA VAL A 248 -4.98 -13.76 1.66
C VAL A 248 -3.57 -14.30 1.86
N SER A 249 -3.13 -15.18 0.95
CA SER A 249 -1.78 -15.77 0.99
C SER A 249 -0.76 -14.83 0.36
N SER A 250 0.42 -14.77 0.97
CA SER A 250 1.64 -14.13 0.44
C SER A 250 2.70 -15.16 0.05
N ASP A 251 2.32 -16.42 -0.13
CA ASP A 251 3.25 -17.54 -0.39
C ASP A 251 4.04 -17.32 -1.68
N LYS A 252 3.45 -16.66 -2.69
CA LYS A 252 4.14 -16.30 -3.92
C LYS A 252 5.34 -15.39 -3.64
N PHE A 253 5.14 -14.31 -2.88
CA PHE A 253 6.23 -13.39 -2.53
C PHE A 253 7.28 -14.09 -1.66
N ILE A 254 6.84 -14.88 -0.66
CA ILE A 254 7.74 -15.66 0.20
C ILE A 254 8.64 -16.57 -0.63
N ARG A 255 8.07 -17.33 -1.55
CA ARG A 255 8.80 -18.27 -2.43
C ARG A 255 9.76 -17.53 -3.36
N ASP A 256 9.26 -16.51 -4.08
CA ASP A 256 10.02 -15.86 -5.15
C ASP A 256 11.19 -15.04 -4.61
N PHE A 257 11.08 -14.53 -3.36
CA PHE A 257 12.10 -13.71 -2.70
C PHE A 257 12.80 -14.40 -1.54
N ALA A 258 12.45 -15.64 -1.18
CA ALA A 258 12.87 -16.29 0.07
C ALA A 258 12.62 -15.36 1.28
N TYR A 259 11.48 -14.63 1.22
CA TYR A 259 11.19 -13.56 2.17
C TYR A 259 10.76 -14.11 3.52
N GLN A 260 11.31 -13.52 4.59
CA GLN A 260 10.88 -13.81 5.95
C GLN A 260 10.29 -12.53 6.57
N PHE A 261 9.01 -12.58 6.91
CA PHE A 261 8.34 -11.48 7.58
C PHE A 261 9.07 -11.10 8.88
N LYS A 262 9.32 -9.82 9.07
CA LYS A 262 9.97 -9.29 10.28
C LYS A 262 9.01 -9.30 11.44
N VAL A 263 7.75 -8.96 11.21
CA VAL A 263 6.67 -9.00 12.20
C VAL A 263 5.82 -10.25 11.94
N LYS A 264 6.26 -11.38 12.49
CA LYS A 264 5.57 -12.68 12.33
C LYS A 264 4.30 -12.79 13.18
N ASN A 265 4.29 -12.15 14.33
CA ASN A 265 3.16 -12.12 15.25
C ASN A 265 2.62 -10.69 15.38
N LEU A 266 1.46 -10.45 14.78
CA LEU A 266 0.80 -9.13 14.78
C LEU A 266 0.26 -8.70 16.16
N LEU A 267 0.33 -9.56 17.18
CA LEU A 267 -0.02 -9.24 18.56
C LEU A 267 1.13 -8.55 19.31
N ILE A 268 2.34 -8.57 18.77
CA ILE A 268 3.46 -7.84 19.32
C ILE A 268 3.44 -6.43 18.73
N LEU A 269 3.06 -5.48 19.56
CA LEU A 269 3.12 -4.06 19.20
C LEU A 269 4.58 -3.62 19.37
N SER A 270 5.26 -3.39 18.25
CA SER A 270 6.63 -2.84 18.22
C SER A 270 6.63 -1.35 17.93
#